data_a2a215816e82050cb8f2d7b7281799f5
#
_entry.id   a2a215816e82050cb8f2d7b7281799f5
#
_cell.length_a   1.000
_cell.length_b   1.000
_cell.length_c   1.000
_cell.angle_alpha   90.00
_cell.angle_beta   90.00
_cell.angle_gamma   90.00
#
_symmetry.space_group_name_H-M   'P 1'
#
loop_
_entity.id
_entity.type
_entity.pdbx_description
1 polymer ?
#
loop_
_entity_poly.entity_id
_entity_poly.type
_entity_poly.pdbx_seq_one_letter_code
_entity_poly.pdbx_strand_id
1 'polypeptide(L)'
;MLATVGQRTCRALPRLLPRCSRPLTTEADAARDEARDALFGAGEGVSGVATVPQPPVPVDLDQMHHHVPPAQAPLLQFFTTMIMRHGKYALASRTTSNMLLHIHAMTRTPPVPLVEQAILKASPAVRARKMKKGGGKIVHVPQALSERQRTRLGIKWIVDRADTKGFPGKTLAERLARQVVATIKGDKAIQDLKDDMHKLAMVNRCVSRAYIQIPLSYSSFAI
;
A
#
# COMPACT_ATOMS: atom_id res chain seq x y z
N MET A 1 -29.94 37.51 -43.90
CA MET A 1 -28.90 36.61 -44.46
C MET A 1 -28.74 35.43 -43.54
N LEU A 2 -29.29 34.28 -43.96
CA LEU A 2 -29.34 33.05 -43.19
C LEU A 2 -28.04 32.22 -43.48
N ALA A 3 -27.27 31.88 -42.45
CA ALA A 3 -26.13 31.01 -42.56
C ALA A 3 -26.50 29.62 -42.05
N THR A 4 -26.45 28.65 -42.94
CA THR A 4 -26.76 27.24 -42.82
C THR A 4 -25.77 26.49 -41.93
N VAL A 5 -26.32 25.80 -40.93
CA VAL A 5 -25.59 24.84 -40.07
C VAL A 5 -25.42 23.53 -40.82
N GLY A 6 -24.18 23.16 -41.13
CA GLY A 6 -23.82 21.89 -41.75
C GLY A 6 -23.87 20.74 -40.75
N GLN A 7 -24.82 19.83 -40.95
CA GLN A 7 -24.89 18.54 -40.26
C GLN A 7 -23.77 17.61 -40.77
N ARG A 8 -22.84 17.25 -39.90
CA ARG A 8 -21.88 16.18 -40.17
C ARG A 8 -22.46 14.83 -39.80
N THR A 9 -22.86 14.08 -40.80
CA THR A 9 -23.30 12.69 -40.69
C THR A 9 -22.10 11.78 -40.29
N CYS A 10 -22.20 11.17 -39.12
CA CYS A 10 -21.28 10.09 -38.71
C CYS A 10 -21.55 8.83 -39.55
N ARG A 11 -20.67 8.55 -40.49
CA ARG A 11 -20.66 7.31 -41.26
C ARG A 11 -20.15 6.17 -40.40
N ALA A 12 -21.02 5.27 -39.96
CA ALA A 12 -20.68 4.04 -39.29
C ALA A 12 -19.96 3.08 -40.25
N LEU A 13 -18.74 2.70 -39.92
CA LEU A 13 -18.01 1.66 -40.62
C LEU A 13 -18.40 0.28 -40.05
N PRO A 14 -18.74 -0.70 -40.89
CA PRO A 14 -19.01 -2.06 -40.44
C PRO A 14 -17.68 -2.75 -40.06
N ARG A 15 -17.56 -3.16 -38.79
CA ARG A 15 -16.47 -4.04 -38.33
C ARG A 15 -16.75 -5.47 -38.80
N LEU A 16 -16.17 -5.85 -39.91
CA LEU A 16 -16.00 -7.23 -40.31
C LEU A 16 -14.75 -7.79 -39.64
N LEU A 17 -14.92 -8.44 -38.49
CA LEU A 17 -13.88 -9.29 -37.91
C LEU A 17 -14.00 -10.69 -38.55
N PRO A 18 -12.99 -11.22 -39.22
CA PRO A 18 -13.01 -12.63 -39.65
C PRO A 18 -12.91 -13.53 -38.41
N ARG A 19 -13.94 -14.31 -38.20
CA ARG A 19 -14.00 -15.37 -37.19
C ARG A 19 -13.05 -16.48 -37.65
N CYS A 20 -11.82 -16.48 -37.18
CA CYS A 20 -10.84 -17.52 -37.45
C CYS A 20 -11.17 -18.77 -36.63
N SER A 21 -12.03 -19.63 -37.16
CA SER A 21 -12.24 -20.99 -36.66
C SER A 21 -11.15 -21.88 -37.27
N ARG A 22 -10.03 -22.03 -36.59
CA ARG A 22 -9.06 -23.07 -36.92
C ARG A 22 -9.52 -24.36 -36.26
N PRO A 23 -9.66 -25.49 -36.99
CA PRO A 23 -9.81 -26.80 -36.41
C PRO A 23 -8.52 -27.17 -35.68
N LEU A 24 -8.64 -27.61 -34.43
CA LEU A 24 -7.56 -27.84 -33.47
C LEU A 24 -6.87 -29.19 -33.58
N THR A 25 -7.05 -29.92 -34.68
CA THR A 25 -6.35 -31.19 -34.88
C THR A 25 -5.88 -31.31 -36.33
N THR A 26 -4.60 -31.01 -36.55
CA THR A 26 -3.95 -31.41 -37.79
C THR A 26 -3.37 -32.80 -37.61
N GLU A 27 -3.37 -33.62 -38.69
CA GLU A 27 -2.78 -34.98 -38.72
C GLU A 27 -1.33 -35.00 -38.19
N ALA A 28 -0.65 -33.84 -38.21
CA ALA A 28 0.71 -33.67 -37.68
C ALA A 28 0.77 -33.76 -36.13
N ASP A 29 -0.31 -33.41 -35.43
CA ASP A 29 -0.35 -33.52 -33.96
C ASP A 29 -0.63 -34.96 -33.52
N ALA A 30 -1.45 -35.71 -34.27
CA ALA A 30 -1.68 -37.15 -34.04
C ALA A 30 -0.40 -37.98 -34.23
N ALA A 31 0.38 -37.65 -35.30
CA ALA A 31 1.67 -38.32 -35.53
C ALA A 31 2.74 -37.98 -34.45
N ARG A 32 2.64 -36.82 -33.81
CA ARG A 32 3.52 -36.49 -32.68
C ARG A 32 3.18 -37.22 -31.39
N ASP A 33 1.91 -37.47 -31.16
CA ASP A 33 1.46 -38.17 -29.96
C ASP A 33 1.77 -39.68 -30.09
N GLU A 34 1.61 -40.29 -31.29
CA GLU A 34 2.03 -41.68 -31.55
C GLU A 34 3.56 -41.85 -31.42
N ALA A 35 4.35 -40.89 -31.89
CA ALA A 35 5.80 -40.93 -31.74
C ALA A 35 6.25 -40.78 -30.28
N ARG A 36 5.47 -40.09 -29.47
CA ARG A 36 5.72 -39.92 -28.04
C ARG A 36 5.42 -41.20 -27.25
N ASP A 37 4.34 -41.85 -27.56
CA ASP A 37 3.96 -43.12 -26.93
C ASP A 37 4.89 -44.26 -27.29
N ALA A 38 5.43 -44.28 -28.50
CA ALA A 38 6.44 -45.25 -28.94
C ALA A 38 7.83 -45.06 -28.25
N LEU A 39 8.16 -43.85 -27.85
CA LEU A 39 9.44 -43.54 -27.17
C LEU A 39 9.40 -43.74 -25.64
N PHE A 40 8.23 -43.76 -25.04
CA PHE A 40 8.06 -43.92 -23.58
C PHE A 40 7.42 -45.28 -23.16
N GLY A 41 7.13 -46.16 -24.12
CA GLY A 41 6.42 -47.41 -23.93
C GLY A 41 7.27 -48.68 -23.70
N ALA A 42 8.55 -48.58 -23.38
CA ALA A 42 9.37 -49.75 -23.09
C ALA A 42 10.31 -49.48 -21.89
N GLY A 43 9.85 -49.80 -20.72
CA GLY A 43 10.65 -49.74 -19.50
C GLY A 43 9.96 -50.39 -18.32
N GLU A 44 9.95 -51.74 -18.30
CA GLU A 44 9.55 -52.52 -17.16
C GLU A 44 10.49 -52.33 -15.97
N GLY A 45 9.89 -52.08 -14.79
CA GLY A 45 10.39 -52.58 -13.52
C GLY A 45 11.56 -51.86 -12.87
N VAL A 46 11.28 -50.76 -12.14
CA VAL A 46 12.01 -50.44 -10.91
C VAL A 46 11.01 -49.92 -9.85
N SER A 47 10.81 -50.75 -8.84
CA SER A 47 10.09 -50.43 -7.62
C SER A 47 10.88 -49.42 -6.79
N GLY A 48 10.82 -48.14 -7.18
CA GLY A 48 11.22 -47.02 -6.37
C GLY A 48 9.99 -46.13 -6.19
N VAL A 49 9.54 -45.96 -4.97
CA VAL A 49 8.43 -45.07 -4.61
C VAL A 49 8.81 -43.64 -5.03
N ALA A 50 8.66 -43.33 -6.31
CA ALA A 50 8.61 -41.96 -6.78
C ALA A 50 7.24 -41.41 -6.35
N THR A 51 7.23 -40.53 -5.38
CA THR A 51 6.07 -39.72 -5.03
C THR A 51 5.63 -38.99 -6.31
N VAL A 52 4.62 -39.58 -6.98
CA VAL A 52 3.93 -38.93 -8.08
C VAL A 52 3.49 -37.58 -7.58
N PRO A 53 3.88 -36.44 -8.22
CA PRO A 53 3.33 -35.16 -7.84
C PRO A 53 1.82 -35.28 -7.95
N GLN A 54 1.13 -35.21 -6.82
CA GLN A 54 -0.32 -35.23 -6.79
C GLN A 54 -0.83 -34.13 -7.71
N PRO A 55 -1.84 -34.41 -8.55
CA PRO A 55 -2.46 -33.36 -9.33
C PRO A 55 -2.90 -32.28 -8.38
N PRO A 56 -2.74 -31.00 -8.74
CA PRO A 56 -3.10 -29.88 -7.87
C PRO A 56 -4.53 -30.12 -7.38
N VAL A 57 -4.67 -30.18 -6.05
CA VAL A 57 -5.98 -30.34 -5.39
C VAL A 57 -6.94 -29.36 -6.05
N PRO A 58 -8.14 -29.78 -6.50
CA PRO A 58 -9.10 -28.83 -7.08
C PRO A 58 -9.36 -27.75 -6.05
N VAL A 59 -8.84 -26.57 -6.31
CA VAL A 59 -9.03 -25.40 -5.45
C VAL A 59 -10.48 -24.99 -5.68
N ASP A 60 -11.31 -25.15 -4.67
CA ASP A 60 -12.72 -24.75 -4.72
C ASP A 60 -12.79 -23.29 -5.15
N LEU A 61 -13.32 -23.05 -6.36
CA LEU A 61 -13.44 -21.71 -6.94
C LEU A 61 -14.25 -20.75 -6.05
N ASP A 62 -15.16 -21.29 -5.24
CA ASP A 62 -15.93 -20.52 -4.27
C ASP A 62 -15.08 -19.98 -3.11
N GLN A 63 -13.98 -20.65 -2.75
CA GLN A 63 -13.02 -20.14 -1.76
C GLN A 63 -12.07 -19.10 -2.37
N MET A 64 -11.83 -19.14 -3.68
CA MET A 64 -11.00 -18.14 -4.36
C MET A 64 -11.62 -16.75 -4.38
N HIS A 65 -12.94 -16.64 -4.35
CA HIS A 65 -13.61 -15.31 -4.38
C HIS A 65 -13.41 -14.51 -3.10
N HIS A 66 -13.07 -15.17 -1.98
CA HIS A 66 -12.78 -14.48 -0.71
C HIS A 66 -11.28 -14.28 -0.45
N HIS A 67 -10.44 -14.94 -1.21
CA HIS A 67 -8.99 -14.82 -1.11
C HIS A 67 -8.49 -13.92 -2.23
N VAL A 68 -8.83 -12.63 -2.15
CA VAL A 68 -8.09 -11.62 -2.90
C VAL A 68 -6.68 -11.67 -2.32
N PRO A 69 -5.67 -12.21 -3.04
CA PRO A 69 -4.31 -12.20 -2.53
C PRO A 69 -3.98 -10.75 -2.21
N PRO A 70 -3.45 -10.43 -1.04
CA PRO A 70 -3.07 -9.06 -0.72
C PRO A 70 -2.03 -8.66 -1.75
N ALA A 71 -2.46 -7.98 -2.81
CA ALA A 71 -1.58 -7.49 -3.88
C ALA A 71 -0.46 -6.61 -3.31
N GLN A 72 -0.65 -6.15 -2.06
CA GLN A 72 0.32 -5.35 -1.31
C GLN A 72 0.20 -5.65 0.18
N ALA A 73 1.32 -5.59 0.91
CA ALA A 73 1.30 -5.63 2.36
C ALA A 73 0.32 -4.57 2.92
N PRO A 74 -0.44 -4.88 4.00
CA PRO A 74 -1.46 -3.98 4.54
C PRO A 74 -0.91 -2.59 4.93
N LEU A 75 0.35 -2.54 5.35
CA LEU A 75 1.04 -1.28 5.62
C LEU A 75 1.22 -0.44 4.35
N LEU A 76 1.55 -1.05 3.20
CA LEU A 76 1.68 -0.36 1.92
C LEU A 76 0.32 0.12 1.39
N GLN A 77 -0.75 -0.64 1.60
CA GLN A 77 -2.11 -0.18 1.28
C GLN A 77 -2.47 1.04 2.11
N PHE A 78 -2.16 1.01 3.41
CA PHE A 78 -2.38 2.16 4.29
C PHE A 78 -1.53 3.37 3.86
N PHE A 79 -0.28 3.16 3.50
CA PHE A 79 0.60 4.20 2.96
C PHE A 79 0.04 4.81 1.66
N THR A 80 -0.45 3.97 0.74
CA THR A 80 -1.10 4.38 -0.51
C THR A 80 -2.33 5.24 -0.24
N THR A 81 -3.18 4.86 0.74
CA THR A 81 -4.37 5.65 1.10
C THR A 81 -4.00 7.01 1.69
N MET A 82 -2.87 7.12 2.39
CA MET A 82 -2.39 8.41 2.93
C MET A 82 -1.82 9.35 1.87
N ILE A 83 -1.25 8.82 0.78
CA ILE A 83 -0.77 9.61 -0.37
C ILE A 83 -1.95 10.02 -1.27
N MET A 84 -3.00 9.22 -1.29
CA MET A 84 -4.13 9.41 -2.19
C MET A 84 -4.77 10.79 -2.02
N ARG A 85 -4.99 11.49 -3.14
CA ARG A 85 -5.72 12.76 -3.21
C ARG A 85 -6.94 12.60 -4.11
N HIS A 86 -8.05 13.18 -3.73
CA HIS A 86 -9.30 13.17 -4.50
C HIS A 86 -9.79 11.77 -4.93
N GLY A 87 -9.54 10.73 -4.13
CA GLY A 87 -9.97 9.36 -4.43
C GLY A 87 -9.20 8.65 -5.56
N LYS A 88 -8.13 9.25 -6.11
CA LYS A 88 -7.38 8.68 -7.23
C LYS A 88 -6.42 7.57 -6.76
N TYR A 89 -6.98 6.43 -6.37
CA TYR A 89 -6.20 5.30 -5.83
C TYR A 89 -5.18 4.73 -6.82
N ALA A 90 -5.54 4.58 -8.09
CA ALA A 90 -4.64 4.05 -9.11
C ALA A 90 -3.36 4.89 -9.29
N LEU A 91 -3.47 6.21 -9.20
CA LEU A 91 -2.30 7.10 -9.24
C LEU A 91 -1.45 6.96 -7.96
N ALA A 92 -2.10 6.88 -6.81
CA ALA A 92 -1.39 6.69 -5.53
C ALA A 92 -0.68 5.33 -5.49
N SER A 93 -1.31 4.26 -5.96
CA SER A 93 -0.71 2.93 -6.06
C SER A 93 0.51 2.92 -6.99
N ARG A 94 0.41 3.56 -8.17
CA ARG A 94 1.55 3.72 -9.08
C ARG A 94 2.70 4.51 -8.45
N THR A 95 2.40 5.60 -7.72
CA THR A 95 3.44 6.37 -7.03
C THR A 95 4.12 5.56 -5.92
N THR A 96 3.37 4.74 -5.18
CA THR A 96 3.92 3.84 -4.16
C THR A 96 4.82 2.77 -4.79
N SER A 97 4.40 2.15 -5.90
CA SER A 97 5.22 1.16 -6.62
C SER A 97 6.52 1.78 -7.14
N ASN A 98 6.45 2.96 -7.75
CA ASN A 98 7.63 3.68 -8.20
C ASN A 98 8.55 4.08 -7.05
N MET A 99 7.99 4.48 -5.89
CA MET A 99 8.77 4.76 -4.68
C MET A 99 9.57 3.53 -4.23
N LEU A 100 8.96 2.34 -4.20
CA LEU A 100 9.65 1.11 -3.83
C LEU A 100 10.78 0.77 -4.82
N LEU A 101 10.57 0.97 -6.12
CA LEU A 101 11.62 0.80 -7.13
C LEU A 101 12.79 1.77 -6.91
N HIS A 102 12.51 3.04 -6.61
CA HIS A 102 13.56 4.01 -6.29
C HIS A 102 14.33 3.64 -5.01
N ILE A 103 13.65 3.16 -3.96
CA ILE A 103 14.30 2.68 -2.73
C ILE A 103 15.23 1.51 -3.06
N HIS A 104 14.74 0.54 -3.82
CA HIS A 104 15.55 -0.62 -4.22
C HIS A 104 16.77 -0.19 -5.06
N ALA A 105 16.59 0.74 -6.00
CA ALA A 105 17.70 1.27 -6.80
C ALA A 105 18.79 1.96 -5.97
N MET A 106 18.39 2.67 -4.90
CA MET A 106 19.32 3.40 -4.02
C MET A 106 19.99 2.52 -2.97
N THR A 107 19.31 1.49 -2.47
CA THR A 107 19.79 0.70 -1.31
C THR A 107 20.21 -0.71 -1.68
N ARG A 108 19.79 -1.23 -2.84
CA ARG A 108 20.01 -2.62 -3.27
C ARG A 108 19.49 -3.69 -2.31
N THR A 109 18.59 -3.32 -1.43
CA THR A 109 17.95 -4.19 -0.42
C THR A 109 16.45 -4.26 -0.63
N PRO A 110 15.75 -5.25 -0.06
CA PRO A 110 14.29 -5.33 -0.16
C PRO A 110 13.65 -4.05 0.40
N PRO A 111 12.76 -3.39 -0.37
CA PRO A 111 12.26 -2.07 0.00
C PRO A 111 11.19 -2.09 1.11
N VAL A 112 10.41 -3.17 1.23
CA VAL A 112 9.28 -3.25 2.17
C VAL A 112 9.75 -3.11 3.63
N PRO A 113 10.73 -3.90 4.13
CA PRO A 113 11.20 -3.78 5.51
C PRO A 113 11.85 -2.43 5.80
N LEU A 114 12.43 -1.77 4.79
CA LEU A 114 12.99 -0.42 4.95
C LEU A 114 11.88 0.61 5.20
N VAL A 115 10.76 0.51 4.48
CA VAL A 115 9.60 1.39 4.71
C VAL A 115 9.02 1.16 6.11
N GLU A 116 8.92 -0.08 6.57
CA GLU A 116 8.47 -0.42 7.93
C GLU A 116 9.37 0.20 9.00
N GLN A 117 10.68 0.04 8.86
CA GLN A 117 11.64 0.65 9.77
C GLN A 117 11.57 2.18 9.80
N ALA A 118 11.41 2.81 8.63
CA ALA A 118 11.26 4.26 8.52
C ALA A 118 10.01 4.74 9.27
N ILE A 119 8.88 4.06 9.08
CA ILE A 119 7.62 4.40 9.75
C ILE A 119 7.75 4.22 11.27
N LEU A 120 8.37 3.14 11.75
CA LEU A 120 8.60 2.90 13.17
C LEU A 120 9.50 3.99 13.79
N LYS A 121 10.56 4.40 13.09
CA LYS A 121 11.43 5.48 13.55
C LYS A 121 10.72 6.83 13.60
N ALA A 122 9.90 7.14 12.60
CA ALA A 122 9.14 8.38 12.53
C ALA A 122 7.98 8.45 13.53
N SER A 123 7.38 7.30 13.90
CA SER A 123 6.16 7.27 14.69
C SER A 123 6.35 7.72 16.14
N PRO A 124 5.54 8.68 16.66
CA PRO A 124 5.56 9.06 18.07
C PRO A 124 4.77 8.07 18.91
N ALA A 125 5.14 7.90 20.18
CA ALA A 125 4.42 7.05 21.12
C ALA A 125 3.24 7.77 21.79
N VAL A 126 3.37 9.08 21.99
CA VAL A 126 2.44 9.89 22.77
C VAL A 126 2.08 11.16 21.98
N ARG A 127 0.84 11.61 22.14
CA ARG A 127 0.35 12.87 21.57
C ARG A 127 -0.31 13.71 22.66
N ALA A 128 -0.04 14.99 22.72
CA ALA A 128 -0.76 15.94 23.59
C ALA A 128 -2.09 16.34 22.94
N ARG A 129 -3.20 15.99 23.58
CA ARG A 129 -4.56 16.41 23.18
C ARG A 129 -4.92 17.72 23.87
N LYS A 130 -5.40 18.67 23.09
CA LYS A 130 -5.91 19.94 23.61
C LYS A 130 -7.29 19.73 24.20
N MET A 131 -7.47 19.99 25.49
CA MET A 131 -8.75 19.94 26.19
C MET A 131 -9.09 21.32 26.75
N LYS A 132 -10.34 21.75 26.61
CA LYS A 132 -10.84 22.98 27.21
C LYS A 132 -11.23 22.67 28.66
N LYS A 133 -10.66 23.41 29.63
CA LYS A 133 -11.06 23.41 31.02
C LYS A 133 -12.04 24.55 31.25
N GLY A 134 -12.89 24.47 32.27
CA GLY A 134 -13.78 25.57 32.64
C GLY A 134 -13.06 26.93 32.67
N GLY A 135 -13.71 27.98 32.19
CA GLY A 135 -13.11 29.31 32.06
C GLY A 135 -12.27 29.54 30.79
N GLY A 136 -12.43 28.70 29.74
CA GLY A 136 -11.78 28.92 28.44
C GLY A 136 -10.30 28.54 28.38
N LYS A 137 -9.69 28.09 29.48
CA LYS A 137 -8.29 27.69 29.54
C LYS A 137 -8.06 26.37 28.78
N ILE A 138 -7.10 26.38 27.84
CA ILE A 138 -6.70 25.16 27.08
C ILE A 138 -5.59 24.45 27.85
N VAL A 139 -5.80 23.17 28.12
CA VAL A 139 -4.83 22.28 28.79
C VAL A 139 -4.43 21.18 27.82
N HIS A 140 -3.14 20.88 27.76
CA HIS A 140 -2.57 19.81 26.95
C HIS A 140 -2.50 18.53 27.79
N VAL A 141 -3.31 17.53 27.44
CA VAL A 141 -3.32 16.23 28.13
C VAL A 141 -2.55 15.22 27.27
N PRO A 142 -1.46 14.62 27.77
CA PRO A 142 -0.75 13.57 27.08
C PRO A 142 -1.60 12.30 27.03
N GLN A 143 -1.73 11.73 25.83
CA GLN A 143 -2.46 10.51 25.55
C GLN A 143 -1.59 9.56 24.76
N ALA A 144 -1.54 8.29 25.18
CA ALA A 144 -0.87 7.23 24.42
C ALA A 144 -1.63 7.00 23.11
N LEU A 145 -0.88 6.78 22.03
CA LEU A 145 -1.43 6.51 20.71
C LEU A 145 -1.54 5.00 20.50
N SER A 146 -2.64 4.56 19.89
CA SER A 146 -2.76 3.20 19.37
C SER A 146 -1.81 2.99 18.19
N GLU A 147 -1.49 1.74 17.86
CA GLU A 147 -0.55 1.39 16.80
C GLU A 147 -0.96 2.02 15.45
N ARG A 148 -2.22 1.92 15.07
CA ARG A 148 -2.75 2.54 13.85
C ARG A 148 -2.61 4.06 13.83
N GLN A 149 -2.77 4.73 14.98
CA GLN A 149 -2.60 6.17 15.08
C GLN A 149 -1.12 6.57 14.99
N ARG A 150 -0.23 5.78 15.59
CA ARG A 150 1.22 5.97 15.51
C ARG A 150 1.71 5.86 14.08
N THR A 151 1.35 4.77 13.39
CA THR A 151 1.72 4.55 11.98
C THR A 151 1.18 5.65 11.07
N ARG A 152 -0.07 6.07 11.28
CA ARG A 152 -0.67 7.19 10.54
C ARG A 152 0.12 8.49 10.68
N LEU A 153 0.54 8.84 11.89
CA LEU A 153 1.32 10.06 12.12
C LEU A 153 2.72 9.95 11.50
N GLY A 154 3.37 8.80 11.63
CA GLY A 154 4.68 8.55 11.01
C GLY A 154 4.63 8.69 9.49
N ILE A 155 3.66 8.06 8.85
CA ILE A 155 3.45 8.17 7.41
C ILE A 155 3.15 9.62 7.01
N LYS A 156 2.26 10.30 7.75
CA LYS A 156 1.92 11.68 7.47
C LYS A 156 3.14 12.59 7.47
N TRP A 157 4.00 12.50 8.48
CA TRP A 157 5.21 13.32 8.55
C TRP A 157 6.18 13.05 7.41
N ILE A 158 6.34 11.78 7.01
CA ILE A 158 7.16 11.42 5.85
C ILE A 158 6.59 12.04 4.56
N VAL A 159 5.27 11.98 4.36
CA VAL A 159 4.61 12.53 3.18
C VAL A 159 4.68 14.06 3.17
N ASP A 160 4.32 14.72 4.29
CA ASP A 160 4.36 16.17 4.42
C ASP A 160 5.77 16.70 4.18
N ARG A 161 6.81 15.99 4.64
CA ARG A 161 8.20 16.35 4.41
C ARG A 161 8.62 16.19 2.95
N ALA A 162 8.20 15.12 2.30
CA ALA A 162 8.48 14.91 0.88
C ALA A 162 7.75 15.92 -0.03
N ASP A 163 6.60 16.43 0.41
CA ASP A 163 5.84 17.48 -0.31
C ASP A 163 6.40 18.89 -0.11
N THR A 164 7.33 19.06 0.85
CA THR A 164 7.93 20.40 1.13
C THR A 164 8.65 20.92 -0.10
N LYS A 165 8.43 22.20 -0.42
CA LYS A 165 9.11 22.90 -1.51
C LYS A 165 10.63 22.90 -1.28
N GLY A 166 11.40 22.54 -2.32
CA GLY A 166 12.87 22.49 -2.24
C GLY A 166 13.43 21.12 -1.86
N PHE A 167 12.60 20.12 -1.58
CA PHE A 167 13.10 18.77 -1.39
C PHE A 167 13.61 18.17 -2.73
N PRO A 168 14.81 17.56 -2.75
CA PRO A 168 15.43 17.07 -3.99
C PRO A 168 14.64 15.93 -4.62
N GLY A 169 14.28 16.04 -5.91
CA GLY A 169 13.59 15.03 -6.70
C GLY A 169 12.56 15.64 -7.66
N LYS A 170 12.50 15.09 -8.86
CA LYS A 170 11.55 15.54 -9.90
C LYS A 170 10.14 15.02 -9.63
N THR A 171 10.02 13.73 -9.29
CA THR A 171 8.73 13.07 -9.06
C THR A 171 8.46 12.94 -7.56
N LEU A 172 7.18 12.86 -7.19
CA LEU A 172 6.78 12.60 -5.80
C LEU A 172 7.33 11.26 -5.29
N ALA A 173 7.32 10.24 -6.14
CA ALA A 173 7.85 8.91 -5.82
C ALA A 173 9.34 8.96 -5.44
N GLU A 174 10.14 9.70 -6.20
CA GLU A 174 11.56 9.89 -5.93
C GLU A 174 11.80 10.64 -4.62
N ARG A 175 11.03 11.71 -4.37
CA ARG A 175 11.11 12.49 -3.12
C ARG A 175 10.75 11.64 -1.91
N LEU A 176 9.67 10.86 -1.99
CA LEU A 176 9.27 9.92 -0.94
C LEU A 176 10.36 8.87 -0.68
N ALA A 177 10.94 8.29 -1.72
CA ALA A 177 12.01 7.32 -1.59
C ALA A 177 13.23 7.89 -0.86
N ARG A 178 13.67 9.08 -1.26
CA ARG A 178 14.77 9.79 -0.58
C ARG A 178 14.44 10.11 0.87
N GLN A 179 13.19 10.52 1.15
CA GLN A 179 12.76 10.82 2.52
C GLN A 179 12.74 9.57 3.39
N VAL A 180 12.27 8.43 2.88
CA VAL A 180 12.31 7.15 3.60
C VAL A 180 13.76 6.78 3.96
N VAL A 181 14.68 6.86 3.00
CA VAL A 181 16.10 6.57 3.25
C VAL A 181 16.71 7.57 4.25
N ALA A 182 16.39 8.86 4.14
CA ALA A 182 16.84 9.89 5.08
C ALA A 182 16.32 9.62 6.50
N THR A 183 15.04 9.23 6.64
CA THR A 183 14.44 8.88 7.94
C THR A 183 15.16 7.69 8.59
N ILE A 184 15.57 6.68 7.82
CA ILE A 184 16.33 5.54 8.33
C ILE A 184 17.72 5.99 8.82
N LYS A 185 18.36 6.90 8.09
CA LYS A 185 19.66 7.49 8.47
C LYS A 185 19.58 8.43 9.67
N GLY A 186 18.39 8.87 10.05
CA GLY A 186 18.17 9.78 11.18
C GLY A 186 18.00 11.23 10.76
N ASP A 187 17.03 11.50 9.88
CA ASP A 187 16.67 12.87 9.49
C ASP A 187 16.20 13.69 10.71
N LYS A 188 16.95 14.75 11.01
CA LYS A 188 16.68 15.65 12.14
C LYS A 188 15.25 16.24 12.08
N ALA A 189 14.76 16.61 10.90
CA ALA A 189 13.47 17.26 10.78
C ALA A 189 12.30 16.42 11.28
N ILE A 190 12.32 15.10 11.04
CA ILE A 190 11.29 14.19 11.57
C ILE A 190 11.55 13.89 13.04
N GLN A 191 12.81 13.76 13.44
CA GLN A 191 13.16 13.53 14.84
C GLN A 191 12.74 14.72 15.71
N ASP A 192 13.00 15.95 15.28
CA ASP A 192 12.59 17.16 16.00
C ASP A 192 11.08 17.21 16.22
N LEU A 193 10.28 16.90 15.18
CA LEU A 193 8.82 16.81 15.31
C LEU A 193 8.38 15.76 16.35
N LYS A 194 9.05 14.61 16.36
CA LYS A 194 8.79 13.56 17.34
C LYS A 194 9.17 14.00 18.74
N ASP A 195 10.34 14.61 18.89
CA ASP A 195 10.85 15.08 20.17
C ASP A 195 10.03 16.22 20.74
N ASP A 196 9.56 17.16 19.91
CA ASP A 196 8.68 18.23 20.33
C ASP A 196 7.34 17.71 20.87
N MET A 197 6.79 16.68 20.20
CA MET A 197 5.58 16.02 20.69
C MET A 197 5.83 15.33 22.03
N HIS A 198 6.96 14.65 22.20
CA HIS A 198 7.33 13.97 23.43
C HIS A 198 7.68 14.97 24.54
N LYS A 199 8.42 16.05 24.24
CA LYS A 199 8.70 17.15 25.18
C LYS A 199 7.43 17.78 25.72
N LEU A 200 6.49 18.09 24.81
CA LEU A 200 5.18 18.63 25.22
C LEU A 200 4.41 17.68 26.13
N ALA A 201 4.47 16.37 25.85
CA ALA A 201 3.85 15.35 26.68
C ALA A 201 4.53 15.23 28.05
N MET A 202 5.85 15.32 28.12
CA MET A 202 6.64 15.26 29.37
C MET A 202 6.35 16.46 30.28
N VAL A 203 6.30 17.66 29.72
CA VAL A 203 5.96 18.89 30.50
C VAL A 203 4.58 18.77 31.14
N ASN A 204 3.62 18.18 30.41
CA ASN A 204 2.24 18.07 30.88
C ASN A 204 1.92 16.72 31.55
N ARG A 205 2.91 15.92 31.94
CA ARG A 205 2.72 14.58 32.52
C ARG A 205 1.82 14.57 33.78
N CYS A 206 1.90 15.60 34.63
CA CYS A 206 1.09 15.70 35.84
C CYS A 206 -0.41 15.83 35.54
N VAL A 207 -0.76 16.43 34.40
CA VAL A 207 -2.14 16.63 33.98
C VAL A 207 -2.81 15.31 33.60
N SER A 208 -2.07 14.36 33.02
CA SER A 208 -2.63 13.04 32.66
C SER A 208 -3.11 12.27 33.89
N ARG A 209 -2.36 12.33 34.98
CA ARG A 209 -2.73 11.65 36.23
C ARG A 209 -4.04 12.17 36.83
N ALA A 210 -4.29 13.48 36.77
CA ALA A 210 -5.51 14.09 37.20
C ALA A 210 -6.74 13.71 36.34
N TYR A 211 -6.54 13.48 35.03
CA TYR A 211 -7.61 13.10 34.10
C TYR A 211 -7.93 11.59 34.12
N ILE A 212 -6.97 10.72 34.43
CA ILE A 212 -7.19 9.27 34.56
C ILE A 212 -8.09 8.94 35.77
N GLN A 213 -8.11 9.78 36.78
CA GLN A 213 -8.95 9.60 37.99
C GLN A 213 -10.40 10.08 37.80
N ILE A 214 -10.75 10.72 36.67
CA ILE A 214 -12.15 11.08 36.38
C ILE A 214 -12.82 9.84 35.78
N PRO A 215 -13.80 9.19 36.45
CA PRO A 215 -14.47 8.02 35.93
C PRO A 215 -15.17 8.35 34.61
N LEU A 216 -15.11 7.40 33.66
CA LEU A 216 -15.66 7.49 32.31
C LEU A 216 -17.17 7.74 32.21
N SER A 217 -17.87 7.94 33.33
CA SER A 217 -19.31 8.19 33.40
C SER A 217 -19.76 9.55 32.82
N TYR A 218 -18.83 10.45 32.52
CA TYR A 218 -19.17 11.79 32.00
C TYR A 218 -18.99 11.99 30.50
N SER A 219 -18.60 10.93 29.72
CA SER A 219 -18.40 11.08 28.28
C SER A 219 -19.67 10.85 27.43
N SER A 220 -20.84 10.58 28.07
CA SER A 220 -22.10 10.32 27.37
C SER A 220 -22.97 11.55 27.10
N PHE A 221 -22.52 12.76 27.42
CA PHE A 221 -23.30 13.98 27.19
C PHE A 221 -22.49 15.02 26.40
N ALA A 222 -22.26 14.76 25.14
CA ALA A 222 -21.95 15.78 24.11
C ALA A 222 -22.14 15.19 22.72
N ILE A 223 -23.39 15.08 22.31
CA ILE A 223 -23.79 15.09 20.89
C ILE A 223 -24.16 16.50 20.54
#